data_b25a471b756321f978d0d1742fbdd348
#
_entry.id   b25a471b756321f978d0d1742fbdd348
#
_cell.length_a   1.000
_cell.length_b   1.000
_cell.length_c   1.000
_cell.angle_alpha   90.00
_cell.angle_beta   90.00
_cell.angle_gamma   90.00
#
_symmetry.space_group_name_H-M   'P 1'
#
loop_
_entity.id
_entity.type
_entity.pdbx_description
1 polymer ?
#
loop_
_entity_poly.entity_id
_entity_poly.type
_entity_poly.pdbx_seq_one_letter_code
_entity_poly.pdbx_strand_id
1 'polypeptide(L)'
;MKEIQAFTDGACSGNPGPGGWGAVLRWNENEKELSGGEANTTNNRMELMAAISALNALREPCQVDLYTDSVYVRDGISGWIDGWKRNGWKTSAKKPVKNAELWQALDEARKRHKVVWHWVKGHAGHPENERADELARAGMAPFKQKRMPQV
;
A
#
# COMPACT_ATOMS: atom_id res chain seq x y z
N MET A 1 -0.69 -22.95 -7.44
CA MET A 1 -0.43 -21.55 -7.13
C MET A 1 -0.43 -21.39 -5.63
N LYS A 2 0.62 -20.79 -5.08
CA LYS A 2 0.70 -20.56 -3.63
C LYS A 2 -0.38 -19.61 -3.17
N GLU A 3 -0.93 -19.88 -2.01
CA GLU A 3 -1.91 -19.02 -1.37
C GLU A 3 -1.20 -18.17 -0.31
N ILE A 4 -1.27 -16.86 -0.47
CA ILE A 4 -0.61 -15.88 0.37
C ILE A 4 -1.66 -14.97 0.97
N GLN A 5 -1.48 -14.63 2.24
CA GLN A 5 -2.23 -13.54 2.87
C GLN A 5 -1.30 -12.35 2.99
N ALA A 6 -1.76 -11.18 2.57
CA ALA A 6 -1.00 -9.94 2.67
C ALA A 6 -1.80 -8.94 3.50
N PHE A 7 -1.15 -8.31 4.46
CA PHE A 7 -1.74 -7.30 5.33
C PHE A 7 -0.95 -6.02 5.13
N THR A 8 -1.59 -4.97 4.67
CA THR A 8 -0.90 -3.75 4.26
C THR A 8 -1.46 -2.53 4.97
N ASP A 9 -0.59 -1.55 5.24
CA ASP A 9 -1.00 -0.30 5.86
C ASP A 9 -0.06 0.82 5.45
N GLY A 10 -0.56 2.04 5.52
CA GLY A 10 0.21 3.25 5.27
C GLY A 10 -0.07 4.27 6.35
N ALA A 11 0.92 5.10 6.63
CA ALA A 11 0.82 6.15 7.64
C ALA A 11 1.57 7.39 7.15
N CYS A 12 1.12 8.56 7.60
CA CYS A 12 1.76 9.81 7.25
C CYS A 12 1.65 10.79 8.40
N SER A 13 2.76 11.44 8.73
CA SER A 13 2.81 12.45 9.79
C SER A 13 2.71 13.83 9.14
N GLY A 14 1.50 14.41 9.21
CA GLY A 14 1.15 15.53 8.35
C GLY A 14 0.79 15.00 6.96
N ASN A 15 0.01 15.70 6.20
CA ASN A 15 -0.44 15.19 4.90
C ASN A 15 -0.49 16.36 3.91
N PRO A 16 0.64 16.71 3.24
CA PRO A 16 1.87 15.90 3.10
C PRO A 16 2.84 16.01 4.28
N GLY A 17 3.77 15.06 4.31
CA GLY A 17 4.82 14.99 5.32
C GLY A 17 5.54 13.66 5.26
N PRO A 18 6.37 13.35 6.27
CA PRO A 18 7.01 12.03 6.34
C PRO A 18 5.96 10.93 6.43
N GLY A 19 6.15 9.86 5.70
CA GLY A 19 5.24 8.75 5.72
C GLY A 19 5.96 7.42 5.62
N GLY A 20 5.23 6.35 5.94
CA GLY A 20 5.74 5.01 5.86
C GLY A 20 4.66 4.04 5.44
N TRP A 21 5.09 2.89 4.98
CA TRP A 21 4.21 1.78 4.63
C TRP A 21 4.73 0.50 5.25
N GLY A 22 3.82 -0.43 5.50
CA GLY A 22 4.16 -1.72 6.06
C GLY A 22 3.34 -2.82 5.41
N ALA A 23 3.91 -4.01 5.34
CA ALA A 23 3.22 -5.18 4.85
C ALA A 23 3.70 -6.42 5.58
N VAL A 24 2.76 -7.31 5.87
CA VAL A 24 3.04 -8.64 6.41
C VAL A 24 2.56 -9.64 5.38
N LEU A 25 3.45 -10.51 4.95
CA LEU A 25 3.11 -11.60 4.03
C LEU A 25 3.15 -12.91 4.82
N ARG A 26 2.08 -13.69 4.68
CA ARG A 26 1.97 -14.97 5.38
C ARG A 26 1.64 -16.09 4.38
N TRP A 27 2.38 -17.18 4.48
CA TRP A 27 2.04 -18.41 3.76
C TRP A 27 2.39 -19.59 4.66
N ASN A 28 1.41 -20.44 4.91
CA ASN A 28 1.53 -21.52 5.88
C ASN A 28 1.94 -20.96 7.24
N GLU A 29 3.07 -21.42 7.78
CA GLU A 29 3.60 -20.94 9.06
C GLU A 29 4.70 -19.89 8.88
N ASN A 30 4.97 -19.49 7.63
CA ASN A 30 6.02 -18.52 7.33
C ASN A 30 5.44 -17.13 7.25
N GLU A 31 6.24 -16.15 7.69
CA GLU A 31 5.87 -14.75 7.59
C GLU A 31 7.06 -13.92 7.12
N LYS A 32 6.75 -12.88 6.36
CA LYS A 32 7.75 -11.90 5.94
C LYS A 32 7.19 -10.51 6.19
N GLU A 33 8.02 -9.66 6.78
CA GLU A 33 7.66 -8.28 7.06
C GLU A 33 8.39 -7.35 6.11
N LEU A 34 7.69 -6.36 5.60
CA LEU A 34 8.23 -5.33 4.70
C LEU A 34 7.89 -3.96 5.27
N SER A 35 8.79 -3.02 5.09
CA SER A 35 8.61 -1.67 5.59
C SER A 35 9.42 -0.70 4.74
N GLY A 36 8.92 0.52 4.60
CA GLY A 36 9.62 1.58 3.89
C GLY A 36 8.93 2.90 4.12
N GLY A 37 9.46 3.96 3.53
CA GLY A 37 8.86 5.28 3.71
C GLY A 37 9.42 6.32 2.76
N GLU A 38 8.89 7.52 2.88
CA GLU A 38 9.29 8.69 2.10
C GLU A 38 9.29 9.92 3.00
N ALA A 39 10.18 10.87 2.70
CA ALA A 39 10.34 12.09 3.49
C ALA A 39 9.16 13.07 3.31
N ASN A 40 8.58 13.10 2.12
CA ASN A 40 7.47 14.00 1.80
C ASN A 40 6.46 13.26 0.94
N THR A 41 5.38 12.82 1.56
CA THR A 41 4.41 11.97 0.91
C THR A 41 3.02 12.20 1.50
N THR A 42 2.08 11.35 1.14
CA THR A 42 0.71 11.38 1.65
C THR A 42 0.30 10.00 2.14
N ASN A 43 -0.73 9.97 2.96
CA ASN A 43 -1.28 8.70 3.43
C ASN A 43 -1.71 7.79 2.25
N ASN A 44 -2.37 8.38 1.25
CA ASN A 44 -2.82 7.61 0.09
C ASN A 44 -1.67 6.99 -0.68
N ARG A 45 -0.56 7.72 -0.86
CA ARG A 45 0.63 7.17 -1.51
C ARG A 45 1.20 5.98 -0.72
N MET A 46 1.24 6.11 0.61
CA MET A 46 1.79 5.04 1.45
C MET A 46 0.91 3.80 1.42
N GLU A 47 -0.40 3.96 1.37
CA GLU A 47 -1.31 2.83 1.21
C GLU A 47 -1.10 2.10 -0.12
N LEU A 48 -0.93 2.86 -1.19
CA LEU A 48 -0.62 2.27 -2.50
C LEU A 48 0.73 1.57 -2.49
N MET A 49 1.75 2.18 -1.92
CA MET A 49 3.09 1.60 -1.88
C MET A 49 3.14 0.32 -1.05
N ALA A 50 2.34 0.23 0.01
CA ALA A 50 2.25 -0.99 0.80
C ALA A 50 1.72 -2.15 -0.05
N ALA A 51 0.64 -1.93 -0.78
CA ALA A 51 0.06 -2.95 -1.65
C ALA A 51 1.01 -3.34 -2.79
N ILE A 52 1.60 -2.36 -3.44
CA ILE A 52 2.57 -2.59 -4.53
C ILE A 52 3.75 -3.42 -4.03
N SER A 53 4.31 -3.03 -2.90
CA SER A 53 5.50 -3.68 -2.35
C SER A 53 5.20 -5.12 -1.91
N ALA A 54 4.02 -5.35 -1.33
CA ALA A 54 3.59 -6.68 -0.95
C ALA A 54 3.52 -7.60 -2.17
N LEU A 55 2.88 -7.16 -3.25
CA LEU A 55 2.73 -7.97 -4.45
C LEU A 55 4.06 -8.16 -5.18
N ASN A 56 4.89 -7.14 -5.23
CA ASN A 56 6.20 -7.22 -5.90
C ASN A 56 7.22 -8.07 -5.14
N ALA A 57 7.01 -8.31 -3.85
CA ALA A 57 7.89 -9.17 -3.07
C ALA A 57 7.71 -10.65 -3.40
N LEU A 58 6.62 -11.01 -4.07
CA LEU A 58 6.33 -12.40 -4.44
C LEU A 58 7.02 -12.74 -5.76
N ARG A 59 7.82 -13.81 -5.73
CA ARG A 59 8.68 -14.17 -6.87
C ARG A 59 7.99 -14.97 -7.96
N GLU A 60 6.82 -15.52 -7.65
CA GLU A 60 6.07 -16.33 -8.60
C GLU A 60 4.59 -15.93 -8.53
N PRO A 61 3.79 -16.26 -9.55
CA PRO A 61 2.36 -15.99 -9.48
C PRO A 61 1.73 -16.69 -8.28
N CYS A 62 0.97 -15.93 -7.51
CA CYS A 62 0.32 -16.41 -6.28
C CYS A 62 -1.14 -16.02 -6.28
N GLN A 63 -1.93 -16.77 -5.53
CA GLN A 63 -3.24 -16.32 -5.13
C GLN A 63 -3.06 -15.53 -3.84
N VAL A 64 -3.44 -14.26 -3.85
CA VAL A 64 -3.18 -13.35 -2.74
C VAL A 64 -4.50 -12.84 -2.19
N ASP A 65 -4.73 -13.09 -0.89
CA ASP A 65 -5.78 -12.39 -0.15
C ASP A 65 -5.13 -11.16 0.47
N LEU A 66 -5.45 -9.98 -0.05
CA LEU A 66 -4.84 -8.74 0.40
C LEU A 66 -5.82 -7.96 1.26
N TYR A 67 -5.43 -7.71 2.50
CA TYR A 67 -6.24 -7.02 3.49
C TYR A 67 -5.75 -5.60 3.66
N THR A 68 -6.63 -4.62 3.47
CA THR A 68 -6.33 -3.20 3.63
C THR A 68 -7.52 -2.48 4.24
N ASP A 69 -7.27 -1.44 5.02
CA ASP A 69 -8.32 -0.57 5.53
C ASP A 69 -8.48 0.70 4.69
N SER A 70 -7.69 0.84 3.63
CA SER A 70 -7.70 2.02 2.80
C SER A 70 -8.92 2.08 1.89
N VAL A 71 -9.81 3.02 2.18
CA VAL A 71 -10.97 3.31 1.32
C VAL A 71 -10.50 3.79 -0.05
N TYR A 72 -9.41 4.55 -0.09
CA TYR A 72 -8.83 5.06 -1.33
C TYR A 72 -8.39 3.93 -2.26
N VAL A 73 -7.67 2.94 -1.73
CA VAL A 73 -7.24 1.78 -2.52
C VAL A 73 -8.45 0.96 -2.96
N ARG A 74 -9.39 0.74 -2.04
CA ARG A 74 -10.62 -0.02 -2.34
C ARG A 74 -11.38 0.61 -3.50
N ASP A 75 -11.64 1.91 -3.40
CA ASP A 75 -12.46 2.60 -4.40
C ASP A 75 -11.76 2.69 -5.75
N GLY A 76 -10.44 2.87 -5.74
CA GLY A 76 -9.67 2.90 -6.97
C GLY A 76 -9.69 1.56 -7.70
N ILE A 77 -9.45 0.47 -6.97
CA ILE A 77 -9.43 -0.87 -7.57
C ILE A 77 -10.83 -1.29 -8.04
N SER A 78 -11.87 -0.97 -7.26
CA SER A 78 -13.23 -1.42 -7.58
C SER A 78 -13.92 -0.58 -8.64
N GLY A 79 -13.56 0.70 -8.78
CA GLY A 79 -14.33 1.59 -9.62
C GLY A 79 -13.54 2.51 -10.53
N TRP A 80 -12.48 3.13 -10.04
CA TRP A 80 -11.82 4.21 -10.80
C TRP A 80 -10.82 3.73 -11.84
N ILE A 81 -10.10 2.65 -11.54
CA ILE A 81 -8.93 2.26 -12.32
C ILE A 81 -9.26 1.91 -13.76
N ASP A 82 -10.38 1.26 -14.01
CA ASP A 82 -10.77 0.88 -15.36
C ASP A 82 -11.06 2.10 -16.22
N GLY A 83 -11.72 3.10 -15.65
CA GLY A 83 -11.96 4.35 -16.35
C GLY A 83 -10.67 5.10 -16.66
N TRP A 84 -9.76 5.15 -15.71
CA TRP A 84 -8.45 5.79 -15.92
C TRP A 84 -7.67 5.09 -17.05
N LYS A 85 -7.69 3.78 -17.08
CA LYS A 85 -7.01 3.02 -18.13
C LYS A 85 -7.59 3.33 -19.52
N ARG A 86 -8.92 3.42 -19.62
CA ARG A 86 -9.58 3.77 -20.87
C ARG A 86 -9.26 5.21 -21.32
N ASN A 87 -9.06 6.10 -20.37
CA ASN A 87 -8.83 7.52 -20.63
C ASN A 87 -7.35 7.92 -20.65
N GLY A 88 -6.44 6.94 -20.74
CA GLY A 88 -5.00 7.21 -20.80
C GLY A 88 -4.44 7.80 -19.52
N TRP A 89 -5.01 7.44 -18.36
CA TRP A 89 -4.61 7.92 -17.05
C TRP A 89 -4.80 9.42 -16.86
N LYS A 90 -5.84 9.93 -17.46
CA LYS A 90 -6.25 11.33 -17.34
C LYS A 90 -7.67 11.42 -16.80
N THR A 91 -7.92 12.48 -16.05
CA THR A 91 -9.27 12.79 -15.57
C THR A 91 -10.15 13.29 -16.73
N SER A 92 -11.44 13.46 -16.48
CA SER A 92 -12.35 14.04 -17.47
C SER A 92 -11.93 15.43 -17.90
N ALA A 93 -11.22 16.18 -17.06
CA ALA A 93 -10.67 17.49 -17.38
C ALA A 93 -9.32 17.41 -18.10
N LYS A 94 -8.91 16.21 -18.54
CA LYS A 94 -7.65 15.93 -19.25
C LYS A 94 -6.40 16.22 -18.42
N LYS A 95 -6.53 16.25 -17.09
CA LYS A 95 -5.39 16.37 -16.19
C LYS A 95 -4.90 15.01 -15.77
N PRO A 96 -3.60 14.84 -15.46
CA PRO A 96 -3.12 13.54 -14.97
C PRO A 96 -3.87 13.09 -13.74
N VAL A 97 -4.15 11.80 -13.65
CA VAL A 97 -4.73 11.21 -12.45
C VAL A 97 -3.73 11.33 -11.30
N LYS A 98 -4.21 11.75 -10.14
CA LYS A 98 -3.36 11.86 -8.96
C LYS A 98 -2.79 10.49 -8.60
N ASN A 99 -1.48 10.44 -8.34
CA ASN A 99 -0.76 9.20 -8.06
C ASN A 99 -0.81 8.19 -9.21
N ALA A 100 -0.93 8.67 -10.45
CA ALA A 100 -1.06 7.80 -11.62
C ALA A 100 0.06 6.77 -11.71
N GLU A 101 1.31 7.16 -11.41
CA GLU A 101 2.46 6.27 -11.46
C GLU A 101 2.32 5.11 -10.47
N LEU A 102 1.76 5.37 -9.30
CA LEU A 102 1.54 4.33 -8.30
C LEU A 102 0.36 3.43 -8.66
N TRP A 103 -0.72 4.02 -9.20
CA TRP A 103 -1.85 3.21 -9.65
C TRP A 103 -1.45 2.30 -10.81
N GLN A 104 -0.61 2.78 -11.71
CA GLN A 104 -0.09 1.97 -12.82
C GLN A 104 0.81 0.84 -12.29
N ALA A 105 1.66 1.16 -11.32
CA ALA A 105 2.51 0.15 -10.70
C ALA A 105 1.68 -0.93 -9.97
N LEU A 106 0.61 -0.52 -9.30
CA LEU A 106 -0.28 -1.47 -8.63
C LEU A 106 -1.01 -2.35 -9.64
N ASP A 107 -1.47 -1.76 -10.75
CA ASP A 107 -2.15 -2.51 -11.80
C ASP A 107 -1.23 -3.56 -12.40
N GLU A 108 0.02 -3.21 -12.69
CA GLU A 108 1.01 -4.16 -13.19
C GLU A 108 1.32 -5.25 -12.18
N ALA A 109 1.48 -4.89 -10.90
CA ALA A 109 1.79 -5.87 -9.86
C ALA A 109 0.65 -6.87 -9.68
N ARG A 110 -0.60 -6.41 -9.66
CA ARG A 110 -1.76 -7.30 -9.46
C ARG A 110 -2.00 -8.24 -10.64
N LYS A 111 -1.60 -7.85 -11.85
CA LYS A 111 -1.77 -8.71 -13.03
C LYS A 111 -0.95 -9.99 -12.96
N ARG A 112 0.16 -9.98 -12.22
CA ARG A 112 1.02 -11.16 -12.08
C ARG A 112 0.45 -12.19 -11.12
N HIS A 113 -0.57 -11.80 -10.36
CA HIS A 113 -1.15 -12.64 -9.32
C HIS A 113 -2.67 -12.68 -9.45
N LYS A 114 -3.30 -13.62 -8.77
CA LYS A 114 -4.73 -13.61 -8.56
C LYS A 114 -4.99 -12.97 -7.21
N VAL A 115 -5.40 -11.71 -7.22
CA VAL A 115 -5.58 -10.94 -5.98
C VAL A 115 -7.05 -10.86 -5.64
N VAL A 116 -7.39 -11.27 -4.42
CA VAL A 116 -8.70 -11.06 -3.83
C VAL A 116 -8.54 -9.96 -2.78
N TRP A 117 -9.26 -8.88 -2.97
CA TRP A 117 -9.16 -7.71 -2.09
C TRP A 117 -10.15 -7.84 -0.94
N HIS A 118 -9.63 -7.67 0.27
CA HIS A 118 -10.44 -7.69 1.49
C HIS A 118 -10.31 -6.33 2.15
N TRP A 119 -11.42 -5.64 2.26
CA TRP A 119 -11.43 -4.37 2.96
C TRP A 119 -11.78 -4.63 4.41
N VAL A 120 -10.91 -4.19 5.33
CA VAL A 120 -11.12 -4.31 6.77
C VAL A 120 -11.39 -2.93 7.33
N LYS A 121 -12.28 -2.86 8.29
CA LYS A 121 -12.64 -1.58 8.91
C LYS A 121 -11.72 -1.32 10.09
N GLY A 122 -10.75 -0.43 9.87
CA GLY A 122 -9.75 -0.13 10.89
C GLY A 122 -8.88 -1.35 11.18
N HIS A 123 -8.25 -1.38 12.35
CA HIS A 123 -7.36 -2.47 12.74
C HIS A 123 -8.04 -3.48 13.67
N ALA A 124 -9.33 -3.34 13.91
CA ALA A 124 -10.05 -4.12 14.89
C ALA A 124 -10.03 -5.62 14.58
N GLY A 125 -9.56 -6.41 15.52
CA GLY A 125 -9.62 -7.86 15.44
C GLY A 125 -8.59 -8.54 14.54
N HIS A 126 -7.62 -7.79 14.01
CA HIS A 126 -6.59 -8.35 13.13
C HIS A 126 -5.20 -8.00 13.62
N PRO A 127 -4.53 -8.90 14.39
CA PRO A 127 -3.16 -8.63 14.86
C PRO A 127 -2.19 -8.33 13.73
N GLU A 128 -2.36 -8.95 12.56
CA GLU A 128 -1.50 -8.75 11.41
C GLU A 128 -1.64 -7.33 10.84
N ASN A 129 -2.84 -6.76 10.88
CA ASN A 129 -3.05 -5.37 10.47
C ASN A 129 -2.42 -4.39 11.46
N GLU A 130 -2.43 -4.72 12.75
CA GLU A 130 -1.72 -3.93 13.74
C GLU A 130 -0.21 -3.96 13.51
N ARG A 131 0.33 -5.12 13.15
CA ARG A 131 1.74 -5.24 12.79
C ARG A 131 2.08 -4.44 11.54
N ALA A 132 1.21 -4.45 10.53
CA ALA A 132 1.40 -3.65 9.34
C ALA A 132 1.43 -2.15 9.70
N ASP A 133 0.58 -1.71 10.61
CA ASP A 133 0.59 -0.33 11.11
C ASP A 133 1.91 -0.01 11.82
N GLU A 134 2.38 -0.90 12.68
CA GLU A 134 3.67 -0.72 13.36
C GLU A 134 4.82 -0.64 12.35
N LEU A 135 4.80 -1.48 11.34
CA LEU A 135 5.80 -1.46 10.27
C LEU A 135 5.74 -0.16 9.47
N ALA A 136 4.55 0.35 9.21
CA ALA A 136 4.37 1.63 8.53
C ALA A 136 4.99 2.76 9.35
N ARG A 137 4.75 2.77 10.66
CA ARG A 137 5.35 3.78 11.54
C ARG A 137 6.87 3.63 11.63
N ALA A 138 7.36 2.40 11.66
CA ALA A 138 8.80 2.14 11.64
C ALA A 138 9.42 2.61 10.33
N GLY A 139 8.75 2.40 9.20
CA GLY A 139 9.21 2.89 7.90
C GLY A 139 9.24 4.40 7.79
N MET A 140 8.33 5.07 8.48
CA MET A 140 8.25 6.52 8.53
C MET A 140 9.35 7.12 9.40
N ALA A 141 9.76 6.44 10.47
CA ALA A 141 10.62 6.98 11.49
C ALA A 141 11.92 7.62 10.96
N PRO A 142 12.65 7.01 10.00
CA PRO A 142 13.87 7.62 9.46
C PRO A 142 13.63 8.96 8.77
N PHE A 143 12.42 9.20 8.32
CA PHE A 143 12.05 10.40 7.55
C PHE A 143 11.38 11.46 8.40
N LYS A 144 11.00 11.13 9.63
CA LYS A 144 10.56 12.17 10.56
C LYS A 144 11.74 13.06 10.83
N GLN A 145 11.51 14.36 10.69
CA GLN A 145 12.56 15.31 10.87
C GLN A 145 13.17 15.15 12.26
N LYS A 146 14.40 14.65 12.27
CA LYS A 146 15.20 14.73 13.47
C LYS A 146 15.50 16.20 13.66
N ARG A 147 14.95 16.80 14.68
CA ARG A 147 15.38 18.15 15.05
C ARG A 147 16.88 18.12 15.22
N MET A 148 17.56 18.97 14.51
CA MET A 148 18.96 19.21 14.78
C MET A 148 19.09 19.46 16.28
N PRO A 149 20.07 18.84 16.93
CA PRO A 149 20.29 19.17 18.32
C PRO A 149 20.42 20.68 18.46
N GLN A 150 19.63 21.23 19.35
CA GLN A 150 19.75 22.64 19.66
C GLN A 150 21.06 22.82 20.40
N VAL A 151 21.98 23.45 19.76
CA VAL A 151 23.25 23.79 20.40
C VAL A 151 23.12 25.10 21.12
#